data_491423f0d7b95c0488827161d043b6c0
#
_entry.id   491423f0d7b95c0488827161d043b6c0
#
_cell.length_a   1.000
_cell.length_b   1.000
_cell.length_c   1.000
_cell.angle_alpha   90.00
_cell.angle_beta   90.00
_cell.angle_gamma   90.00
#
_symmetry.space_group_name_H-M   'P 1'
#
loop_
_entity.id
_entity.type
_entity.pdbx_description
1 polymer ?
#
loop_
_entity_poly.entity_id
_entity_poly.type
_entity_poly.pdbx_seq_one_letter_code
_entity_poly.pdbx_strand_id
1 'polypeptide(L)'
;MKLWKVLWVFFFASTLLKAAPLQQAQPWLGVAIDEKGQGGILIKSVINKTPAEKSGLQAGDLITAIDTTPVKSRDELLTILRGKGVGNSVIVHFTRQGKSEKKTLKLEALPDRVELMQKQVLDKPLPPFKIVNVADRKTLTNSDLMGKVSILEFWATWCPACRSAIPRVNQWAAAHRNIPVIGITDEKEELVKEFLKTEKMDYTIATDADQSLQTALQIGSIPTFLLVDAKGVVREIALGGGAYLDALLKKAEKLSATP
;
A
#
# COMPACT_ATOMS: atom_id res chain seq x y z
N MET A 1 49.36 3.04 63.44
CA MET A 1 48.76 3.57 62.21
C MET A 1 48.34 2.39 61.37
N LYS A 2 47.00 2.08 61.32
CA LYS A 2 46.45 0.98 60.51
C LYS A 2 45.74 1.57 59.30
N LEU A 3 46.26 1.33 58.11
CA LEU A 3 45.62 1.68 56.86
C LEU A 3 44.48 0.70 56.56
N TRP A 4 43.26 1.22 56.45
CA TRP A 4 42.06 0.49 56.03
C TRP A 4 41.93 0.61 54.53
N LYS A 5 42.16 -0.51 53.81
CA LYS A 5 41.90 -0.60 52.37
C LYS A 5 40.40 -0.81 52.18
N VAL A 6 39.72 0.19 51.63
CA VAL A 6 38.33 0.05 51.20
C VAL A 6 38.32 -0.57 49.82
N LEU A 7 37.81 -1.79 49.72
CA LEU A 7 37.61 -2.51 48.45
C LEU A 7 36.27 -2.03 47.85
N TRP A 8 36.31 -1.29 46.72
CA TRP A 8 35.13 -0.96 45.95
C TRP A 8 34.80 -2.16 45.04
N VAL A 9 33.69 -2.86 45.34
CA VAL A 9 33.14 -3.89 44.48
C VAL A 9 32.19 -3.18 43.50
N PHE A 10 32.62 -3.05 42.24
CA PHE A 10 31.74 -2.60 41.15
C PHE A 10 30.79 -3.74 40.79
N PHE A 11 29.53 -3.61 41.18
CA PHE A 11 28.44 -4.43 40.65
C PHE A 11 28.12 -3.95 39.23
N PHE A 12 28.61 -4.67 38.22
CA PHE A 12 28.13 -4.54 36.85
C PHE A 12 26.72 -5.15 36.80
N ALA A 13 25.70 -4.31 36.88
CA ALA A 13 24.35 -4.71 36.58
C ALA A 13 24.24 -4.89 35.05
N SER A 14 24.37 -6.14 34.60
CA SER A 14 24.07 -6.50 33.21
C SER A 14 22.57 -6.33 32.99
N THR A 15 22.17 -5.18 32.44
CA THR A 15 20.81 -5.00 31.89
C THR A 15 20.68 -5.90 30.67
N LEU A 16 20.08 -7.06 30.88
CA LEU A 16 19.56 -7.89 29.78
C LEU A 16 18.53 -7.06 29.01
N LEU A 17 18.96 -6.52 27.88
CA LEU A 17 18.03 -5.95 26.89
C LEU A 17 17.10 -7.09 26.48
N LYS A 18 15.88 -7.11 27.00
CA LYS A 18 14.82 -7.99 26.49
C LYS A 18 14.59 -7.60 25.05
N ALA A 19 15.11 -8.40 24.11
CA ALA A 19 14.75 -8.29 22.71
C ALA A 19 13.22 -8.39 22.63
N ALA A 20 12.60 -7.39 22.01
CA ALA A 20 11.17 -7.45 21.69
C ALA A 20 10.91 -8.76 20.92
N PRO A 21 9.81 -9.47 21.21
CA PRO A 21 9.50 -10.69 20.50
C PRO A 21 9.44 -10.36 19.01
N LEU A 22 10.26 -11.01 18.20
CA LEU A 22 10.18 -10.97 16.76
C LEU A 22 8.75 -11.35 16.40
N GLN A 23 8.00 -10.40 15.87
CA GLN A 23 6.63 -10.62 15.43
C GLN A 23 6.69 -11.70 14.37
N GLN A 24 6.22 -12.91 14.71
CA GLN A 24 6.29 -14.05 13.80
C GLN A 24 5.53 -13.69 12.54
N ALA A 25 6.22 -13.75 11.40
CA ALA A 25 5.62 -13.46 10.11
C ALA A 25 4.38 -14.33 9.91
N GLN A 26 3.23 -13.71 9.64
CA GLN A 26 1.97 -14.42 9.43
C GLN A 26 1.98 -15.11 8.06
N PRO A 27 1.68 -16.41 7.98
CA PRO A 27 1.57 -17.11 6.70
C PRO A 27 0.34 -16.65 5.93
N TRP A 28 0.47 -16.52 4.63
CA TRP A 28 -0.52 -15.91 3.77
C TRP A 28 -0.63 -16.61 2.41
N LEU A 29 -1.86 -16.63 1.84
CA LEU A 29 -2.15 -17.16 0.50
C LEU A 29 -2.08 -16.08 -0.58
N GLY A 30 -2.49 -14.86 -0.28
CA GLY A 30 -2.57 -13.77 -1.24
C GLY A 30 -3.93 -13.64 -1.92
N VAL A 31 -5.00 -13.80 -1.17
CA VAL A 31 -6.38 -13.65 -1.64
C VAL A 31 -7.15 -12.65 -0.77
N ALA A 32 -8.02 -11.85 -1.39
CA ALA A 32 -9.11 -11.19 -0.71
C ALA A 32 -10.34 -12.12 -0.72
N ILE A 33 -11.02 -12.23 0.42
CA ILE A 33 -12.10 -13.22 0.62
C ILE A 33 -13.41 -12.54 0.96
N ASP A 34 -14.52 -13.24 0.66
CA ASP A 34 -15.86 -12.91 1.12
C ASP A 34 -16.38 -14.06 2.01
N GLU A 35 -16.89 -13.74 3.19
CA GLU A 35 -17.42 -14.71 4.14
C GLU A 35 -18.85 -15.20 3.80
N LYS A 36 -19.47 -14.61 2.78
CA LYS A 36 -20.83 -14.95 2.37
C LYS A 36 -20.94 -16.24 1.54
N GLY A 37 -19.84 -16.97 1.35
CA GLY A 37 -19.83 -18.25 0.63
C GLY A 37 -20.53 -19.35 1.45
N GLN A 38 -21.58 -19.99 0.92
CA GLN A 38 -22.17 -21.18 1.54
C GLN A 38 -21.20 -22.36 1.38
N GLY A 39 -20.75 -22.93 2.51
CA GLY A 39 -19.92 -24.13 2.54
C GLY A 39 -18.42 -23.94 2.33
N GLY A 40 -17.90 -22.71 2.35
CA GLY A 40 -16.48 -22.42 2.20
C GLY A 40 -16.19 -20.92 2.15
N ILE A 41 -14.99 -20.56 1.78
CA ILE A 41 -14.49 -19.18 1.66
C ILE A 41 -14.42 -18.79 0.20
N LEU A 42 -15.23 -17.82 -0.22
CA LEU A 42 -15.22 -17.31 -1.60
C LEU A 42 -14.03 -16.37 -1.82
N ILE A 43 -13.22 -16.64 -2.84
CA ILE A 43 -12.17 -15.72 -3.30
C ILE A 43 -12.84 -14.57 -4.06
N LYS A 44 -12.73 -13.37 -3.52
CA LYS A 44 -13.17 -12.10 -4.15
C LYS A 44 -12.21 -11.63 -5.23
N SER A 45 -10.91 -11.68 -4.90
CA SER A 45 -9.83 -11.36 -5.82
C SER A 45 -8.55 -12.04 -5.38
N VAL A 46 -7.65 -12.24 -6.34
CA VAL A 46 -6.29 -12.74 -6.13
C VAL A 46 -5.33 -11.57 -6.24
N ILE A 47 -4.41 -11.48 -5.28
CA ILE A 47 -3.41 -10.43 -5.23
C ILE A 47 -2.23 -10.83 -6.11
N ASN A 48 -1.72 -9.87 -6.88
CA ASN A 48 -0.62 -10.11 -7.81
C ASN A 48 0.68 -10.52 -7.11
N LYS A 49 1.50 -11.32 -7.80
CA LYS A 49 2.81 -11.80 -7.33
C LYS A 49 2.74 -12.58 -6.00
N THR A 50 1.64 -13.28 -5.77
CA THR A 50 1.39 -14.05 -4.54
C THR A 50 1.34 -15.56 -4.79
N PRO A 51 1.41 -16.40 -3.74
CA PRO A 51 1.22 -17.83 -3.87
C PRO A 51 -0.06 -18.24 -4.59
N ALA A 52 -1.17 -17.55 -4.30
CA ALA A 52 -2.47 -17.82 -4.93
C ALA A 52 -2.42 -17.57 -6.44
N GLU A 53 -1.88 -16.43 -6.89
CA GLU A 53 -1.74 -16.14 -8.33
C GLU A 53 -0.83 -17.16 -9.01
N LYS A 54 0.35 -17.41 -8.42
CA LYS A 54 1.33 -18.38 -8.97
C LYS A 54 0.76 -19.78 -9.13
N SER A 55 -0.20 -20.16 -8.27
CA SER A 55 -0.87 -21.47 -8.34
C SER A 55 -2.07 -21.52 -9.28
N GLY A 56 -2.52 -20.37 -9.79
CA GLY A 56 -3.68 -20.27 -10.68
C GLY A 56 -5.03 -20.29 -9.96
N LEU A 57 -5.09 -19.90 -8.67
CA LEU A 57 -6.35 -19.57 -8.00
C LEU A 57 -6.93 -18.31 -8.64
N GLN A 58 -8.26 -18.19 -8.64
CA GLN A 58 -8.98 -17.11 -9.32
C GLN A 58 -10.12 -16.56 -8.44
N ALA A 59 -10.57 -15.35 -8.76
CA ALA A 59 -11.81 -14.83 -8.21
C ALA A 59 -12.97 -15.76 -8.60
N GLY A 60 -13.87 -16.01 -7.63
CA GLY A 60 -14.97 -16.96 -7.79
C GLY A 60 -14.67 -18.38 -7.33
N ASP A 61 -13.41 -18.74 -7.02
CA ASP A 61 -13.10 -20.01 -6.39
C ASP A 61 -13.65 -20.05 -4.96
N LEU A 62 -14.29 -21.15 -4.58
CA LEU A 62 -14.77 -21.39 -3.23
C LEU A 62 -13.81 -22.35 -2.52
N ILE A 63 -12.98 -21.86 -1.62
CA ILE A 63 -12.06 -22.69 -0.82
C ILE A 63 -12.88 -23.50 0.17
N THR A 64 -12.75 -24.82 0.14
CA THR A 64 -13.50 -25.76 0.96
C THR A 64 -12.64 -26.45 2.03
N ALA A 65 -11.32 -26.61 1.78
CA ALA A 65 -10.40 -27.18 2.76
C ALA A 65 -8.95 -26.74 2.50
N ILE A 66 -8.14 -26.82 3.53
CA ILE A 66 -6.66 -26.72 3.47
C ILE A 66 -6.10 -28.06 3.94
N ASP A 67 -5.35 -28.72 3.08
CA ASP A 67 -4.92 -30.12 3.24
C ASP A 67 -6.16 -31.02 3.50
N THR A 68 -6.23 -31.65 4.66
CA THR A 68 -7.37 -32.48 5.07
C THR A 68 -8.38 -31.75 5.97
N THR A 69 -8.14 -30.47 6.30
CA THR A 69 -8.95 -29.72 7.25
C THR A 69 -9.98 -28.85 6.53
N PRO A 70 -11.29 -29.08 6.72
CA PRO A 70 -12.33 -28.23 6.15
C PRO A 70 -12.23 -26.78 6.63
N VAL A 71 -12.62 -25.84 5.77
CA VAL A 71 -12.62 -24.39 6.05
C VAL A 71 -14.00 -23.83 5.77
N LYS A 72 -14.63 -23.23 6.79
CA LYS A 72 -15.97 -22.63 6.70
C LYS A 72 -15.98 -21.14 7.06
N SER A 73 -14.94 -20.64 7.72
CA SER A 73 -14.83 -19.26 8.14
C SER A 73 -13.42 -18.72 7.94
N ARG A 74 -13.30 -17.38 7.88
CA ARG A 74 -12.01 -16.68 7.82
C ARG A 74 -11.09 -17.07 8.98
N ASP A 75 -11.65 -17.15 10.20
CA ASP A 75 -10.86 -17.44 11.39
C ASP A 75 -10.30 -18.86 11.39
N GLU A 76 -11.09 -19.83 10.89
CA GLU A 76 -10.60 -21.20 10.67
C GLU A 76 -9.47 -21.21 9.64
N LEU A 77 -9.63 -20.55 8.49
CA LEU A 77 -8.58 -20.42 7.48
C LEU A 77 -7.29 -19.85 8.08
N LEU A 78 -7.41 -18.72 8.77
CA LEU A 78 -6.24 -18.06 9.38
C LEU A 78 -5.58 -18.94 10.45
N THR A 79 -6.37 -19.65 11.24
CA THR A 79 -5.86 -20.57 12.28
C THR A 79 -5.08 -21.72 11.68
N ILE A 80 -5.63 -22.34 10.62
CA ILE A 80 -4.95 -23.43 9.90
C ILE A 80 -3.64 -22.91 9.28
N LEU A 81 -3.66 -21.77 8.59
CA LEU A 81 -2.47 -21.19 7.97
C LEU A 81 -1.39 -20.87 9.01
N ARG A 82 -1.76 -20.27 10.16
CA ARG A 82 -0.82 -20.00 11.27
C ARG A 82 -0.18 -21.28 11.78
N GLY A 83 -0.95 -22.35 11.93
CA GLY A 83 -0.44 -23.64 12.36
C GLY A 83 0.55 -24.28 11.37
N LYS A 84 0.43 -23.96 10.08
CA LYS A 84 1.37 -24.42 9.05
C LYS A 84 2.67 -23.64 9.04
N GLY A 85 2.62 -22.33 9.26
CA GLY A 85 3.77 -21.44 9.24
C GLY A 85 4.24 -21.03 7.83
N VAL A 86 5.04 -19.97 7.79
CA VAL A 86 5.64 -19.42 6.55
C VAL A 86 6.65 -20.42 5.96
N GLY A 87 6.69 -20.51 4.64
CA GLY A 87 7.64 -21.37 3.90
C GLY A 87 7.17 -22.80 3.68
N ASN A 88 6.12 -23.24 4.39
CA ASN A 88 5.55 -24.57 4.20
C ASN A 88 4.54 -24.62 3.05
N SER A 89 4.40 -25.79 2.43
CA SER A 89 3.41 -26.00 1.37
C SER A 89 2.09 -26.51 1.97
N VAL A 90 0.99 -26.07 1.39
CA VAL A 90 -0.37 -26.52 1.70
C VAL A 90 -1.10 -26.90 0.42
N ILE A 91 -2.06 -27.82 0.51
CA ILE A 91 -2.97 -28.15 -0.57
C ILE A 91 -4.28 -27.39 -0.31
N VAL A 92 -4.63 -26.49 -1.21
CA VAL A 92 -5.90 -25.78 -1.18
C VAL A 92 -6.90 -26.57 -2.02
N HIS A 93 -7.97 -27.03 -1.41
CA HIS A 93 -9.12 -27.62 -2.08
C HIS A 93 -10.17 -26.55 -2.30
N PHE A 94 -10.70 -26.47 -3.51
CA PHE A 94 -11.68 -25.46 -3.87
C PHE A 94 -12.67 -25.96 -4.92
N THR A 95 -13.79 -25.29 -5.05
CA THR A 95 -14.78 -25.52 -6.10
C THR A 95 -14.74 -24.35 -7.08
N ARG A 96 -14.58 -24.66 -8.38
CA ARG A 96 -14.64 -23.70 -9.48
C ARG A 96 -15.74 -24.14 -10.45
N GLN A 97 -16.75 -23.31 -10.65
CA GLN A 97 -17.89 -23.63 -11.55
C GLN A 97 -18.51 -25.01 -11.27
N GLY A 98 -18.69 -25.35 -9.99
CA GLY A 98 -19.26 -26.62 -9.53
C GLY A 98 -18.30 -27.83 -9.58
N LYS A 99 -17.07 -27.68 -10.06
CA LYS A 99 -16.06 -28.76 -10.10
C LYS A 99 -15.08 -28.63 -8.93
N SER A 100 -14.82 -29.73 -8.23
CA SER A 100 -13.81 -29.78 -7.18
C SER A 100 -12.41 -29.88 -7.78
N GLU A 101 -11.53 -28.97 -7.35
CA GLU A 101 -10.13 -28.89 -7.78
C GLU A 101 -9.22 -28.76 -6.56
N LYS A 102 -7.92 -28.92 -6.77
CA LYS A 102 -6.89 -28.67 -5.74
C LYS A 102 -5.64 -28.07 -6.35
N LYS A 103 -4.96 -27.22 -5.58
CA LYS A 103 -3.67 -26.62 -5.93
C LYS A 103 -2.73 -26.68 -4.73
N THR A 104 -1.46 -26.92 -4.99
CA THR A 104 -0.42 -26.85 -3.95
C THR A 104 0.22 -25.46 -4.00
N LEU A 105 0.28 -24.79 -2.83
CA LEU A 105 0.88 -23.48 -2.67
C LEU A 105 1.92 -23.53 -1.56
N LYS A 106 3.04 -22.80 -1.76
CA LYS A 106 3.98 -22.50 -0.68
C LYS A 106 3.55 -21.20 0.00
N LEU A 107 3.31 -21.25 1.31
CA LEU A 107 2.92 -20.08 2.09
C LEU A 107 4.06 -19.07 2.15
N GLU A 108 3.77 -17.82 1.81
CA GLU A 108 4.67 -16.69 1.98
C GLU A 108 4.29 -15.92 3.26
N ALA A 109 5.19 -15.09 3.74
CA ALA A 109 4.88 -14.15 4.82
C ALA A 109 3.82 -13.15 4.32
N LEU A 110 2.84 -12.82 5.17
CA LEU A 110 1.96 -11.70 4.89
C LEU A 110 2.84 -10.46 4.74
N PRO A 111 2.88 -9.85 3.55
CA PRO A 111 3.68 -8.64 3.35
C PRO A 111 3.16 -7.51 4.22
N ASP A 112 4.02 -6.56 4.53
CA ASP A 112 3.56 -5.35 5.16
C ASP A 112 2.61 -4.56 4.25
N ARG A 113 1.94 -3.57 4.81
CA ARG A 113 0.92 -2.79 4.07
C ARG A 113 1.50 -2.10 2.82
N VAL A 114 2.76 -1.69 2.92
CA VAL A 114 3.50 -1.03 1.84
C VAL A 114 3.79 -2.00 0.71
N GLU A 115 4.32 -3.17 1.05
CA GLU A 115 4.62 -4.22 0.08
C GLU A 115 3.34 -4.73 -0.61
N LEU A 116 2.22 -4.82 0.12
CA LEU A 116 0.90 -5.15 -0.46
C LEU A 116 0.46 -4.11 -1.48
N MET A 117 0.54 -2.84 -1.12
CA MET A 117 0.23 -1.73 -2.01
C MET A 117 1.11 -1.77 -3.26
N GLN A 118 2.43 -1.96 -3.12
CA GLN A 118 3.35 -2.09 -4.25
C GLN A 118 2.97 -3.26 -5.17
N LYS A 119 2.68 -4.43 -4.62
CA LYS A 119 2.26 -5.60 -5.41
C LYS A 119 0.95 -5.37 -6.18
N GLN A 120 0.07 -4.55 -5.66
CA GLN A 120 -1.24 -4.30 -6.28
C GLN A 120 -1.24 -3.14 -7.26
N VAL A 121 -0.44 -2.11 -7.01
CA VAL A 121 -0.51 -0.82 -7.73
C VAL A 121 0.65 -0.66 -8.71
N LEU A 122 1.87 -1.11 -8.36
CA LEU A 122 3.05 -0.94 -9.20
C LEU A 122 2.92 -1.74 -10.51
N ASP A 123 3.28 -1.09 -11.62
CA ASP A 123 3.18 -1.60 -12.99
C ASP A 123 1.75 -1.96 -13.43
N LYS A 124 0.75 -1.38 -12.76
CA LYS A 124 -0.67 -1.52 -13.14
C LYS A 124 -1.22 -0.17 -13.63
N PRO A 125 -2.21 -0.20 -14.52
CA PRO A 125 -2.94 1.01 -14.86
C PRO A 125 -3.68 1.55 -13.63
N LEU A 126 -3.78 2.87 -13.53
CA LEU A 126 -4.64 3.51 -12.54
C LEU A 126 -6.06 2.98 -12.68
N PRO A 127 -6.76 2.68 -11.58
CA PRO A 127 -8.19 2.40 -11.62
C PRO A 127 -8.93 3.61 -12.20
N PRO A 128 -10.12 3.42 -12.77
CA PRO A 128 -10.98 4.55 -13.15
C PRO A 128 -11.27 5.43 -11.94
N PHE A 129 -11.13 6.74 -12.09
CA PHE A 129 -11.38 7.70 -11.02
C PHE A 129 -12.07 8.96 -11.49
N LYS A 130 -12.69 9.66 -10.53
CA LYS A 130 -13.25 10.99 -10.69
C LYS A 130 -12.93 11.78 -9.43
N ILE A 131 -12.09 12.80 -9.55
CA ILE A 131 -11.73 13.71 -8.46
C ILE A 131 -12.07 15.14 -8.86
N VAL A 132 -12.33 16.01 -7.91
CA VAL A 132 -12.77 17.39 -8.17
C VAL A 132 -11.64 18.36 -7.86
N ASN A 133 -11.20 19.12 -8.86
CA ASN A 133 -10.23 20.20 -8.70
C ASN A 133 -10.80 21.30 -7.81
N VAL A 134 -10.10 21.64 -6.72
CA VAL A 134 -10.55 22.63 -5.73
C VAL A 134 -10.59 24.04 -6.26
N ALA A 135 -9.74 24.38 -7.25
CA ALA A 135 -9.64 25.74 -7.77
C ALA A 135 -10.80 26.11 -8.73
N ASP A 136 -11.16 25.22 -9.64
CA ASP A 136 -12.15 25.51 -10.70
C ASP A 136 -13.34 24.53 -10.73
N ARG A 137 -13.39 23.58 -9.82
CA ARG A 137 -14.41 22.55 -9.65
C ARG A 137 -14.56 21.60 -10.85
N LYS A 138 -13.60 21.58 -11.76
CA LYS A 138 -13.60 20.60 -12.84
C LYS A 138 -13.35 19.20 -12.31
N THR A 139 -14.05 18.24 -12.89
CA THR A 139 -13.79 16.82 -12.66
C THR A 139 -12.55 16.41 -13.44
N LEU A 140 -11.57 15.85 -12.75
CA LEU A 140 -10.40 15.21 -13.35
C LEU A 140 -10.60 13.69 -13.35
N THR A 141 -10.18 13.06 -14.42
CA THR A 141 -10.31 11.63 -14.68
C THR A 141 -9.01 11.05 -15.22
N ASN A 142 -8.96 9.75 -15.48
CA ASN A 142 -7.83 9.11 -16.14
C ASN A 142 -7.47 9.80 -17.48
N SER A 143 -8.45 10.30 -18.23
CA SER A 143 -8.23 10.96 -19.53
C SER A 143 -7.36 12.21 -19.43
N ASP A 144 -7.42 12.92 -18.32
CA ASP A 144 -6.65 14.16 -18.10
C ASP A 144 -5.16 13.89 -17.88
N LEU A 145 -4.80 12.65 -17.54
CA LEU A 145 -3.44 12.19 -17.34
C LEU A 145 -2.83 11.53 -18.58
N MET A 146 -3.67 11.08 -19.53
CA MET A 146 -3.18 10.37 -20.71
C MET A 146 -2.25 11.24 -21.56
N GLY A 147 -1.19 10.62 -22.05
CA GLY A 147 -0.15 11.30 -22.86
C GLY A 147 0.87 12.10 -22.04
N LYS A 148 0.78 12.10 -20.70
CA LYS A 148 1.66 12.86 -19.82
C LYS A 148 2.18 11.99 -18.70
N VAL A 149 3.47 12.09 -18.39
CA VAL A 149 4.00 11.63 -17.10
C VAL A 149 3.41 12.52 -16.02
N SER A 150 2.90 11.95 -14.94
CA SER A 150 2.19 12.70 -13.88
C SER A 150 2.58 12.19 -12.50
N ILE A 151 2.47 13.04 -11.48
CA ILE A 151 2.64 12.67 -10.08
C ILE A 151 1.32 12.89 -9.35
N LEU A 152 0.84 11.84 -8.67
CA LEU A 152 -0.29 11.92 -7.76
C LEU A 152 0.25 11.88 -6.33
N GLU A 153 -0.09 12.88 -5.52
CA GLU A 153 0.23 12.96 -4.10
C GLU A 153 -1.04 12.75 -3.29
N PHE A 154 -1.08 11.76 -2.42
CA PHE A 154 -2.15 11.59 -1.42
C PHE A 154 -1.71 12.24 -0.11
N TRP A 155 -2.50 13.19 0.36
CA TRP A 155 -2.14 14.04 1.50
C TRP A 155 -3.37 14.47 2.32
N ALA A 156 -3.16 15.17 3.45
CA ALA A 156 -4.21 15.81 4.21
C ALA A 156 -3.69 17.06 4.94
N THR A 157 -4.61 17.98 5.26
CA THR A 157 -4.29 19.26 5.93
C THR A 157 -3.70 19.06 7.32
N TRP A 158 -4.14 18.04 8.04
CA TRP A 158 -3.69 17.66 9.37
C TRP A 158 -2.39 16.85 9.40
N CYS A 159 -1.81 16.50 8.25
CA CYS A 159 -0.63 15.62 8.15
C CYS A 159 0.68 16.41 8.24
N PRO A 160 1.45 16.37 9.34
CA PRO A 160 2.69 17.14 9.47
C PRO A 160 3.76 16.74 8.43
N ALA A 161 3.88 15.45 8.12
CA ALA A 161 4.83 14.96 7.13
C ALA A 161 4.49 15.44 5.71
N CYS A 162 3.19 15.54 5.38
CA CYS A 162 2.73 16.11 4.11
C CYS A 162 3.11 17.59 4.02
N ARG A 163 2.82 18.38 5.06
CA ARG A 163 3.17 19.81 5.13
C ARG A 163 4.67 20.03 4.96
N SER A 164 5.49 19.17 5.55
CA SER A 164 6.95 19.22 5.39
C SER A 164 7.42 18.95 3.95
N ALA A 165 6.65 18.22 3.15
CA ALA A 165 6.96 17.92 1.76
C ALA A 165 6.55 19.05 0.79
N ILE A 166 5.54 19.86 1.13
CA ILE A 166 4.98 20.91 0.25
C ILE A 166 6.04 21.83 -0.38
N PRO A 167 7.01 22.42 0.37
CA PRO A 167 8.00 23.31 -0.24
C PRO A 167 8.83 22.62 -1.31
N ARG A 168 9.19 21.35 -1.09
CA ARG A 168 9.96 20.54 -2.03
C ARG A 168 9.15 20.25 -3.30
N VAL A 169 7.88 19.87 -3.14
CA VAL A 169 6.98 19.58 -4.26
C VAL A 169 6.70 20.85 -5.07
N ASN A 170 6.45 22.00 -4.42
CA ASN A 170 6.27 23.29 -5.08
C ASN A 170 7.47 23.65 -5.94
N GLN A 171 8.69 23.59 -5.36
CA GLN A 171 9.92 23.91 -6.07
C GLN A 171 10.10 23.03 -7.31
N TRP A 172 9.86 21.73 -7.15
CA TRP A 172 10.01 20.78 -8.25
C TRP A 172 8.95 20.98 -9.34
N ALA A 173 7.68 21.16 -8.97
CA ALA A 173 6.57 21.39 -9.90
C ALA A 173 6.76 22.68 -10.71
N ALA A 174 7.29 23.74 -10.09
CA ALA A 174 7.60 25.00 -10.77
C ALA A 174 8.67 24.82 -11.85
N ALA A 175 9.65 23.94 -11.62
CA ALA A 175 10.73 23.63 -12.57
C ALA A 175 10.30 22.65 -13.68
N HIS A 176 9.26 21.83 -13.46
CA HIS A 176 8.87 20.74 -14.35
C HIS A 176 7.39 20.87 -14.78
N ARG A 177 7.00 22.00 -15.38
CA ARG A 177 5.61 22.31 -15.75
C ARG A 177 4.98 21.35 -16.78
N ASN A 178 5.80 20.58 -17.47
CA ASN A 178 5.37 19.51 -18.38
C ASN A 178 4.94 18.22 -17.65
N ILE A 179 5.24 18.10 -16.35
CA ILE A 179 4.87 16.95 -15.52
C ILE A 179 3.87 17.43 -14.46
N PRO A 180 2.56 17.27 -14.68
CA PRO A 180 1.56 17.71 -13.71
C PRO A 180 1.72 16.96 -12.38
N VAL A 181 1.64 17.73 -11.30
CA VAL A 181 1.49 17.21 -9.93
C VAL A 181 0.07 17.48 -9.48
N ILE A 182 -0.59 16.46 -8.91
CA ILE A 182 -1.96 16.56 -8.41
C ILE A 182 -1.96 16.06 -6.97
N GLY A 183 -2.19 16.97 -6.02
CA GLY A 183 -2.42 16.67 -4.62
C GLY A 183 -3.87 16.26 -4.39
N ILE A 184 -4.08 15.07 -3.87
CA ILE A 184 -5.40 14.44 -3.69
C ILE A 184 -5.65 14.21 -2.21
N THR A 185 -6.78 14.70 -1.72
CA THR A 185 -7.22 14.50 -0.33
C THR A 185 -8.69 14.07 -0.29
N ASP A 186 -9.07 13.33 0.75
CA ASP A 186 -10.46 12.93 1.01
C ASP A 186 -11.22 13.96 1.87
N GLU A 187 -10.56 15.04 2.23
CA GLU A 187 -11.15 16.10 3.06
C GLU A 187 -12.16 16.94 2.27
N LYS A 188 -13.09 17.56 3.00
CA LYS A 188 -14.07 18.47 2.40
C LYS A 188 -13.40 19.68 1.75
N GLU A 189 -13.92 20.08 0.62
CA GLU A 189 -13.39 21.17 -0.20
C GLU A 189 -13.21 22.47 0.60
N GLU A 190 -14.15 22.78 1.53
CA GLU A 190 -14.12 23.97 2.36
C GLU A 190 -12.89 23.99 3.28
N LEU A 191 -12.57 22.83 3.87
CA LEU A 191 -11.41 22.68 4.76
C LEU A 191 -10.11 22.85 3.97
N VAL A 192 -10.05 22.25 2.79
CA VAL A 192 -8.90 22.38 1.89
C VAL A 192 -8.71 23.82 1.44
N LYS A 193 -9.76 24.52 1.06
CA LYS A 193 -9.71 25.95 0.69
C LYS A 193 -9.23 26.84 1.84
N GLU A 194 -9.65 26.55 3.06
CA GLU A 194 -9.17 27.30 4.23
C GLU A 194 -7.67 27.06 4.46
N PHE A 195 -7.23 25.82 4.37
CA PHE A 195 -5.81 25.47 4.46
C PHE A 195 -4.97 26.19 3.41
N LEU A 196 -5.42 26.25 2.16
CA LEU A 196 -4.71 26.88 1.04
C LEU A 196 -4.59 28.40 1.15
N LYS A 197 -5.31 29.07 2.08
CA LYS A 197 -5.11 30.49 2.39
C LYS A 197 -3.81 30.74 3.14
N THR A 198 -3.35 29.76 3.91
CA THR A 198 -2.16 29.89 4.77
C THR A 198 -0.98 29.09 4.27
N GLU A 199 -1.23 27.97 3.61
CA GLU A 199 -0.20 27.07 3.06
C GLU A 199 -0.29 27.05 1.54
N LYS A 200 0.73 27.58 0.90
CA LYS A 200 0.76 27.68 -0.56
C LYS A 200 1.15 26.35 -1.19
N MET A 201 0.26 25.81 -2.02
CA MET A 201 0.54 24.65 -2.88
C MET A 201 0.41 25.12 -4.34
N ASP A 202 1.54 25.14 -5.07
CA ASP A 202 1.66 25.71 -6.42
C ASP A 202 1.36 24.69 -7.55
N TYR A 203 0.62 23.63 -7.22
CA TYR A 203 0.21 22.57 -8.13
C TYR A 203 -1.29 22.26 -7.95
N THR A 204 -1.83 21.43 -8.82
CA THR A 204 -3.27 21.11 -8.78
C THR A 204 -3.65 20.39 -7.48
N ILE A 205 -4.69 20.88 -6.81
CA ILE A 205 -5.27 20.23 -5.64
C ILE A 205 -6.67 19.75 -5.97
N ALA A 206 -6.96 18.49 -5.66
CA ALA A 206 -8.24 17.86 -5.91
C ALA A 206 -8.74 17.07 -4.70
N THR A 207 -10.06 16.89 -4.63
CA THR A 207 -10.70 16.09 -3.59
C THR A 207 -11.23 14.76 -4.14
N ASP A 208 -10.98 13.67 -3.41
CA ASP A 208 -11.53 12.31 -3.57
C ASP A 208 -12.52 12.08 -2.42
N ALA A 209 -13.61 12.88 -2.39
CA ALA A 209 -14.49 13.00 -1.24
C ALA A 209 -15.21 11.69 -0.85
N ASP A 210 -15.41 10.78 -1.80
CA ASP A 210 -15.97 9.44 -1.58
C ASP A 210 -14.90 8.38 -1.29
N GLN A 211 -13.62 8.76 -1.25
CA GLN A 211 -12.46 7.91 -1.04
C GLN A 211 -12.32 6.76 -2.05
N SER A 212 -12.97 6.88 -3.21
CA SER A 212 -13.01 5.80 -4.20
C SER A 212 -11.63 5.49 -4.77
N LEU A 213 -10.85 6.51 -5.14
CA LEU A 213 -9.51 6.36 -5.68
C LEU A 213 -8.52 5.89 -4.60
N GLN A 214 -8.54 6.50 -3.41
CA GLN A 214 -7.68 6.09 -2.30
C GLN A 214 -7.92 4.64 -1.90
N THR A 215 -9.18 4.22 -1.84
CA THR A 215 -9.58 2.84 -1.53
C THR A 215 -9.11 1.88 -2.62
N ALA A 216 -9.34 2.19 -3.90
CA ALA A 216 -8.94 1.35 -5.03
C ALA A 216 -7.41 1.17 -5.10
N LEU A 217 -6.64 2.20 -4.75
CA LEU A 217 -5.18 2.19 -4.69
C LEU A 217 -4.64 1.70 -3.34
N GLN A 218 -5.52 1.40 -2.38
CA GLN A 218 -5.15 0.95 -1.02
C GLN A 218 -4.20 1.91 -0.30
N ILE A 219 -4.40 3.22 -0.48
CA ILE A 219 -3.63 4.25 0.20
C ILE A 219 -3.87 4.12 1.71
N GLY A 220 -2.86 3.69 2.44
CA GLY A 220 -2.97 3.41 3.88
C GLY A 220 -2.09 4.31 4.75
N SER A 221 -1.30 5.17 4.13
CA SER A 221 -0.45 6.16 4.80
C SER A 221 -0.29 7.39 3.91
N ILE A 222 -0.03 8.54 4.52
CA ILE A 222 0.22 9.81 3.84
C ILE A 222 1.47 10.48 4.41
N PRO A 223 2.22 11.26 3.60
CA PRO A 223 2.03 11.40 2.18
C PRO A 223 2.43 10.13 1.41
N THR A 224 1.69 9.82 0.36
CA THR A 224 2.04 8.78 -0.62
C THR A 224 2.07 9.42 -1.99
N PHE A 225 3.15 9.18 -2.74
CA PHE A 225 3.32 9.69 -4.09
C PHE A 225 3.32 8.53 -5.08
N LEU A 226 2.58 8.68 -6.18
CA LEU A 226 2.60 7.76 -7.31
C LEU A 226 3.14 8.48 -8.54
N LEU A 227 4.12 7.89 -9.19
CA LEU A 227 4.56 8.29 -10.53
C LEU A 227 3.79 7.49 -11.57
N VAL A 228 3.09 8.18 -12.45
CA VAL A 228 2.25 7.60 -13.49
C VAL A 228 2.84 7.96 -14.85
N ASP A 229 2.99 6.96 -15.72
CA ASP A 229 3.49 7.20 -17.09
C ASP A 229 2.41 7.74 -18.03
N ALA A 230 2.79 8.10 -19.24
CA ALA A 230 1.90 8.63 -20.28
C ALA A 230 0.78 7.65 -20.71
N LYS A 231 0.89 6.37 -20.34
CA LYS A 231 -0.14 5.34 -20.60
C LYS A 231 -1.07 5.15 -19.39
N GLY A 232 -0.92 5.96 -18.34
CA GLY A 232 -1.70 5.83 -17.11
C GLY A 232 -1.25 4.69 -16.20
N VAL A 233 -0.05 4.14 -16.37
CA VAL A 233 0.49 3.04 -15.56
C VAL A 233 1.37 3.58 -14.44
N VAL A 234 1.19 3.09 -13.22
CA VAL A 234 2.00 3.46 -12.06
C VAL A 234 3.41 2.87 -12.19
N ARG A 235 4.44 3.70 -12.17
CA ARG A 235 5.83 3.30 -12.38
C ARG A 235 6.73 3.46 -11.17
N GLU A 236 6.27 4.18 -10.15
CA GLU A 236 6.98 4.32 -8.87
C GLU A 236 5.99 4.68 -7.78
N ILE A 237 6.34 4.31 -6.55
CA ILE A 237 5.60 4.63 -5.33
C ILE A 237 6.59 5.13 -4.30
N ALA A 238 6.37 6.33 -3.76
CA ALA A 238 7.14 6.85 -2.64
C ALA A 238 6.21 7.06 -1.43
N LEU A 239 6.62 6.54 -0.28
CA LEU A 239 5.91 6.69 0.98
C LEU A 239 6.66 7.68 1.87
N GLY A 240 5.95 8.71 2.33
CA GLY A 240 6.58 9.82 3.02
C GLY A 240 7.33 10.77 2.09
N GLY A 241 7.95 11.79 2.68
CA GLY A 241 8.85 12.72 1.99
C GLY A 241 10.29 12.20 1.97
N GLY A 242 11.25 13.12 1.80
CA GLY A 242 12.68 12.81 1.89
C GLY A 242 13.21 11.98 0.71
N ALA A 243 14.13 11.05 0.99
CA ALA A 243 14.87 10.33 -0.04
C ALA A 243 14.00 9.53 -1.02
N TYR A 244 12.87 8.98 -0.58
CA TYR A 244 11.96 8.24 -1.46
C TYR A 244 11.26 9.18 -2.45
N LEU A 245 10.81 10.34 -1.98
CA LEU A 245 10.25 11.37 -2.85
C LEU A 245 11.31 11.87 -3.85
N ASP A 246 12.53 12.15 -3.40
CA ASP A 246 13.62 12.59 -4.28
C ASP A 246 13.92 11.57 -5.39
N ALA A 247 13.92 10.28 -5.06
CA ALA A 247 14.11 9.21 -6.04
C ALA A 247 12.96 9.17 -7.07
N LEU A 248 11.71 9.31 -6.61
CA LEU A 248 10.52 9.36 -7.48
C LEU A 248 10.58 10.57 -8.42
N LEU A 249 10.90 11.77 -7.91
CA LEU A 249 11.00 13.00 -8.70
C LEU A 249 12.06 12.85 -9.79
N LYS A 250 13.24 12.35 -9.46
CA LYS A 250 14.31 12.06 -10.41
C LYS A 250 13.93 11.03 -11.48
N LYS A 251 13.12 10.04 -11.11
CA LYS A 251 12.59 9.05 -12.05
C LYS A 251 11.55 9.67 -12.98
N ALA A 252 10.71 10.60 -12.48
CA ALA A 252 9.74 11.34 -13.29
C ALA A 252 10.43 12.15 -14.40
N GLU A 253 11.53 12.84 -14.09
CA GLU A 253 12.33 13.58 -15.08
C GLU A 253 12.83 12.65 -16.20
N LYS A 254 13.42 11.51 -15.82
CA LYS A 254 13.91 10.52 -16.79
C LYS A 254 12.80 9.97 -17.66
N LEU A 255 11.64 9.65 -17.06
CA LEU A 255 10.52 9.06 -17.78
C LEU A 255 9.87 10.06 -18.76
N SER A 256 9.82 11.34 -18.40
CA SER A 256 9.29 12.39 -19.28
C SER A 256 10.22 12.80 -20.41
N ALA A 257 11.53 12.52 -20.29
CA ALA A 257 12.51 12.77 -21.33
C ALA A 257 12.59 11.66 -22.40
N THR A 258 11.92 10.54 -22.15
CA THR A 258 11.88 9.41 -23.11
C THR A 258 10.65 9.58 -24.00
N PRO A 259 10.79 9.66 -25.32
CA PRO A 259 9.70 9.87 -26.27
C PRO A 259 8.72 8.70 -26.33
#